data_d9f28253f7bc0d76eaf3a3ed8a9b45aa
#
_entry.id   d9f28253f7bc0d76eaf3a3ed8a9b45aa
#
_cell.length_a   1.000
_cell.length_b   1.000
_cell.length_c   1.000
_cell.angle_alpha   90.00
_cell.angle_beta   90.00
_cell.angle_gamma   90.00
#
_symmetry.space_group_name_H-M   'P 1'
#
loop_
_entity.id
_entity.type
_entity.pdbx_description
1 polymer ?
#
loop_
_entity_poly.entity_id
_entity_poly.type
_entity_poly.pdbx_seq_one_letter_code
_entity_poly.pdbx_strand_id
1 'polypeptide(L)'
;MIFPKYIKKGDTIGVTATSSGIVNELKQKRIKNAIKNFENRGYNVKVTDNVYTSDWRGCSSTGKERGEQFNELVKNKDVSCIFSVAGGDYLMEMLEYVDFESIKNNPKWFQGFSDNTTLIYPIVTKCDVAAVYGCHISDFGMKPWQKPVENALGVLEGTVKKQESFDFYESDRHEYVT
;
A
#
# COMPACT_ATOMS: atom_id res chain seq x y z
N MET A 1 1.41 -9.56 -19.41
CA MET A 1 1.32 -8.97 -18.05
C MET A 1 1.06 -10.08 -17.04
N ILE A 2 1.87 -10.15 -16.01
CA ILE A 2 1.74 -11.11 -14.90
C ILE A 2 0.76 -10.53 -13.89
N PHE A 3 -0.33 -11.24 -13.62
CA PHE A 3 -1.25 -10.89 -12.55
C PHE A 3 -0.84 -11.66 -11.28
N PRO A 4 -0.50 -10.97 -10.17
CA PRO A 4 -0.24 -11.63 -8.91
C PRO A 4 -1.44 -12.47 -8.45
N LYS A 5 -1.20 -13.46 -7.61
CA LYS A 5 -2.29 -14.26 -7.03
C LYS A 5 -3.23 -13.38 -6.22
N TYR A 6 -4.53 -13.64 -6.30
CA TYR A 6 -5.49 -13.00 -5.41
C TYR A 6 -5.22 -13.37 -3.96
N ILE A 7 -5.38 -12.37 -3.09
CA ILE A 7 -5.18 -12.58 -1.66
C ILE A 7 -6.39 -13.29 -1.03
N LYS A 8 -6.15 -14.01 0.04
CA LYS A 8 -7.19 -14.74 0.79
C LYS A 8 -6.91 -14.67 2.29
N LYS A 9 -7.90 -15.00 3.09
CA LYS A 9 -7.74 -15.11 4.56
C LYS A 9 -6.58 -16.04 4.91
N GLY A 10 -5.78 -15.63 5.88
CA GLY A 10 -4.53 -16.28 6.27
C GLY A 10 -3.29 -15.67 5.61
N ASP A 11 -3.43 -14.97 4.48
CA ASP A 11 -2.30 -14.31 3.82
C ASP A 11 -1.79 -13.12 4.64
N THR A 12 -0.54 -12.74 4.41
CA THR A 12 0.09 -11.58 5.04
C THR A 12 0.10 -10.39 4.10
N ILE A 13 -0.36 -9.26 4.60
CA ILE A 13 -0.29 -7.95 3.97
C ILE A 13 0.96 -7.23 4.49
N GLY A 14 1.86 -6.87 3.59
CA GLY A 14 3.00 -5.99 3.86
C GLY A 14 2.58 -4.53 3.82
N VAL A 15 3.07 -3.73 4.75
CA VAL A 15 2.82 -2.28 4.82
C VAL A 15 4.14 -1.55 4.92
N THR A 16 4.39 -0.60 4.03
CA THR A 16 5.63 0.18 3.99
C THR A 16 5.40 1.64 3.61
N ALA A 17 6.33 2.50 3.96
CA ALA A 17 6.33 3.89 3.54
C ALA A 17 7.33 4.10 2.38
N THR A 18 6.82 4.11 1.16
CA THR A 18 7.63 4.29 -0.05
C THR A 18 8.09 5.74 -0.27
N SER A 19 7.40 6.71 0.33
CA SER A 19 7.72 8.13 0.29
C SER A 19 7.57 8.75 1.68
N SER A 20 6.42 9.34 2.03
CA SER A 20 6.19 9.92 3.36
C SER A 20 5.86 8.85 4.39
N GLY A 21 6.40 9.02 5.61
CA GLY A 21 5.99 8.25 6.78
C GLY A 21 4.87 8.92 7.55
N ILE A 22 4.39 8.27 8.59
CA ILE A 22 3.23 8.69 9.37
C ILE A 22 3.65 9.04 10.79
N VAL A 23 3.97 10.31 11.05
CA VAL A 23 4.36 10.82 12.37
C VAL A 23 3.23 11.52 13.14
N ASN A 24 2.16 11.93 12.44
CA ASN A 24 0.99 12.52 13.07
C ASN A 24 0.19 11.44 13.83
N GLU A 25 -0.12 11.69 15.12
CA GLU A 25 -0.78 10.72 16.00
C GLU A 25 -2.14 10.24 15.49
N LEU A 26 -2.94 11.16 14.93
CA LEU A 26 -4.26 10.80 14.39
C LEU A 26 -4.11 9.86 13.18
N LYS A 27 -3.17 10.16 12.29
CA LYS A 27 -2.86 9.29 11.15
C LYS A 27 -2.29 7.94 11.59
N GLN A 28 -1.43 7.91 12.63
CA GLN A 28 -0.94 6.65 13.21
C GLN A 28 -2.08 5.81 13.80
N LYS A 29 -3.01 6.44 14.51
CA LYS A 29 -4.20 5.76 15.03
C LYS A 29 -5.00 5.12 13.88
N ARG A 30 -5.12 5.82 12.77
CA ARG A 30 -5.81 5.34 11.58
C ARG A 30 -5.10 4.12 10.95
N ILE A 31 -3.76 4.11 10.87
CA ILE A 31 -3.00 2.93 10.44
C ILE A 31 -3.22 1.75 11.39
N LYS A 32 -3.15 1.98 12.70
CA LYS A 32 -3.41 0.94 13.70
C LYS A 32 -4.82 0.35 13.58
N ASN A 33 -5.82 1.19 13.30
CA ASN A 33 -7.19 0.74 13.04
C ASN A 33 -7.27 -0.09 11.74
N ALA A 34 -6.56 0.32 10.68
CA ALA A 34 -6.50 -0.43 9.43
C ALA A 34 -5.92 -1.84 9.65
N ILE A 35 -4.80 -1.92 10.36
CA ILE A 35 -4.18 -3.20 10.75
C ILE A 35 -5.20 -4.08 11.47
N LYS A 36 -5.83 -3.55 12.51
CA LYS A 36 -6.85 -4.29 13.27
C LYS A 36 -8.05 -4.72 12.41
N ASN A 37 -8.46 -3.88 11.45
CA ASN A 37 -9.54 -4.21 10.52
C ASN A 37 -9.16 -5.36 9.59
N PHE A 38 -7.92 -5.44 9.12
CA PHE A 38 -7.43 -6.56 8.33
C PHE A 38 -7.29 -7.83 9.16
N GLU A 39 -6.73 -7.74 10.38
CA GLU A 39 -6.61 -8.86 11.31
C GLU A 39 -7.99 -9.45 11.67
N ASN A 40 -8.99 -8.60 11.94
CA ASN A 40 -10.37 -9.03 12.19
C ASN A 40 -11.02 -9.72 10.98
N ARG A 41 -10.52 -9.46 9.77
CA ARG A 41 -10.95 -10.14 8.54
C ARG A 41 -10.17 -11.42 8.25
N GLY A 42 -9.19 -11.74 9.08
CA GLY A 42 -8.39 -12.97 9.01
C GLY A 42 -7.12 -12.85 8.20
N TYR A 43 -6.61 -11.64 7.96
CA TYR A 43 -5.30 -11.39 7.38
C TYR A 43 -4.23 -11.21 8.46
N ASN A 44 -2.99 -11.54 8.14
CA ASN A 44 -1.84 -11.10 8.93
C ASN A 44 -1.33 -9.78 8.36
N VAL A 45 -0.70 -8.93 9.20
CA VAL A 45 -0.12 -7.67 8.75
C VAL A 45 1.33 -7.56 9.22
N LYS A 46 2.22 -7.28 8.29
CA LYS A 46 3.64 -7.00 8.55
C LYS A 46 3.95 -5.56 8.17
N VAL A 47 4.38 -4.76 9.14
CA VAL A 47 4.70 -3.34 8.97
C VAL A 47 6.21 -3.16 8.99
N THR A 48 6.76 -2.36 8.06
CA THR A 48 8.18 -1.99 8.07
C THR A 48 8.45 -0.84 9.04
N ASP A 49 9.68 -0.72 9.52
CA ASP A 49 10.07 0.25 10.56
C ASP A 49 9.88 1.70 10.10
N ASN A 50 10.08 1.96 8.80
CA ASN A 50 9.98 3.30 8.22
C ASN A 50 8.56 3.89 8.16
N VAL A 51 7.53 3.10 8.48
CA VAL A 51 6.13 3.57 8.43
C VAL A 51 5.88 4.73 9.40
N TYR A 52 6.49 4.71 10.56
CA TYR A 52 6.26 5.69 11.63
C TYR A 52 7.40 6.69 11.81
N THR A 53 8.29 6.81 10.85
CA THR A 53 9.42 7.73 10.86
C THR A 53 9.25 8.84 9.83
N SER A 54 9.92 9.96 10.02
CA SER A 54 9.97 11.07 9.07
C SER A 54 11.22 11.92 9.28
N ASP A 55 11.88 12.28 8.20
CA ASP A 55 12.90 13.32 8.22
C ASP A 55 12.28 14.73 8.15
N TRP A 56 13.12 15.75 8.11
CA TRP A 56 12.70 17.16 8.06
C TRP A 56 11.96 17.53 6.74
N ARG A 57 12.08 16.73 5.69
CA ARG A 57 11.39 16.91 4.39
C ARG A 57 10.02 16.23 4.37
N GLY A 58 9.71 15.39 5.35
CA GLY A 58 8.52 14.56 5.37
C GLY A 58 8.74 13.16 4.77
N CYS A 59 9.99 12.81 4.37
CA CYS A 59 10.33 11.46 3.93
C CYS A 59 10.38 10.49 5.12
N SER A 60 9.91 9.27 4.91
CA SER A 60 9.95 8.23 5.96
C SER A 60 11.37 7.85 6.37
N SER A 61 12.31 7.85 5.41
CA SER A 61 13.74 7.56 5.61
C SER A 61 14.52 7.88 4.33
N THR A 62 15.78 7.49 4.26
CA THR A 62 16.59 7.62 3.03
C THR A 62 15.99 6.79 1.88
N GLY A 63 16.25 7.18 0.63
CA GLY A 63 15.82 6.41 -0.54
C GLY A 63 16.30 4.96 -0.48
N LYS A 64 17.53 4.75 -0.01
CA LYS A 64 18.12 3.41 0.17
C LYS A 64 17.32 2.56 1.17
N GLU A 65 17.08 3.04 2.37
CA GLU A 65 16.33 2.31 3.40
C GLU A 65 14.91 1.99 2.95
N ARG A 66 14.24 2.94 2.29
CA ARG A 66 12.90 2.72 1.72
C ARG A 66 12.91 1.60 0.67
N GLY A 67 13.91 1.62 -0.22
CA GLY A 67 14.09 0.57 -1.23
C GLY A 67 14.39 -0.79 -0.61
N GLU A 68 15.29 -0.86 0.37
CA GLU A 68 15.65 -2.10 1.07
C GLU A 68 14.44 -2.71 1.80
N GLN A 69 13.70 -1.91 2.56
CA GLN A 69 12.50 -2.39 3.28
C GLN A 69 11.38 -2.84 2.33
N PHE A 70 11.21 -2.14 1.20
CA PHE A 70 10.30 -2.61 0.16
C PHE A 70 10.75 -3.94 -0.44
N ASN A 71 12.04 -4.08 -0.77
CA ASN A 71 12.61 -5.32 -1.30
C ASN A 71 12.47 -6.50 -0.33
N GLU A 72 12.59 -6.27 0.98
CA GLU A 72 12.35 -7.30 1.99
C GLU A 72 10.92 -7.84 1.93
N LEU A 73 9.92 -6.96 1.79
CA LEU A 73 8.52 -7.38 1.62
C LEU A 73 8.32 -8.14 0.31
N VAL A 74 8.96 -7.71 -0.78
CA VAL A 74 8.89 -8.41 -2.08
C VAL A 74 9.48 -9.82 -1.98
N LYS A 75 10.62 -9.97 -1.31
CA LYS A 75 11.32 -11.26 -1.16
C LYS A 75 10.67 -12.18 -0.13
N ASN A 76 9.90 -11.65 0.80
CA ASN A 76 9.26 -12.43 1.85
C ASN A 76 8.12 -13.28 1.26
N LYS A 77 8.26 -14.61 1.34
CA LYS A 77 7.31 -15.58 0.76
C LYS A 77 5.94 -15.59 1.44
N ASP A 78 5.86 -15.12 2.69
CA ASP A 78 4.61 -15.06 3.44
C ASP A 78 3.77 -13.84 3.06
N VAL A 79 4.40 -12.78 2.48
CA VAL A 79 3.70 -11.57 2.04
C VAL A 79 3.07 -11.80 0.66
N SER A 80 1.77 -11.57 0.55
CA SER A 80 0.99 -11.74 -0.68
C SER A 80 0.63 -10.42 -1.37
N CYS A 81 0.55 -9.33 -0.61
CA CYS A 81 0.22 -7.98 -1.09
C CYS A 81 1.00 -6.94 -0.31
N ILE A 82 1.35 -5.83 -0.94
CA ILE A 82 2.08 -4.73 -0.31
C ILE A 82 1.27 -3.44 -0.48
N PHE A 83 0.98 -2.76 0.62
CA PHE A 83 0.37 -1.44 0.63
C PHE A 83 1.38 -0.35 0.98
N SER A 84 1.29 0.78 0.30
CA SER A 84 1.90 2.01 0.78
C SER A 84 1.03 2.66 1.86
N VAL A 85 1.67 3.30 2.87
CA VAL A 85 0.94 4.03 3.91
C VAL A 85 0.48 5.41 3.46
N ALA A 86 1.23 6.03 2.55
CA ALA A 86 0.98 7.38 2.05
C ALA A 86 1.64 7.60 0.68
N GLY A 87 1.28 8.69 0.02
CA GLY A 87 2.07 9.29 -1.04
C GLY A 87 3.22 10.12 -0.49
N GLY A 88 3.56 11.21 -1.18
CA GLY A 88 4.62 12.15 -0.82
C GLY A 88 5.19 12.80 -2.08
N ASP A 89 6.46 13.21 -2.01
CA ASP A 89 7.12 13.94 -3.10
C ASP A 89 8.50 13.34 -3.47
N TYR A 90 8.95 12.30 -2.77
CA TYR A 90 10.34 11.84 -2.84
C TYR A 90 10.51 10.35 -3.15
N LEU A 91 9.45 9.66 -3.62
CA LEU A 91 9.55 8.23 -3.93
C LEU A 91 10.62 7.95 -4.99
N MET A 92 10.82 8.87 -5.93
CA MET A 92 11.82 8.71 -6.98
C MET A 92 13.23 8.41 -6.45
N GLU A 93 13.58 8.93 -5.26
CA GLU A 93 14.89 8.67 -4.64
C GLU A 93 15.13 7.20 -4.28
N MET A 94 14.08 6.40 -4.09
CA MET A 94 14.25 4.98 -3.77
C MET A 94 14.39 4.08 -4.99
N LEU A 95 14.06 4.56 -6.20
CA LEU A 95 13.98 3.70 -7.39
C LEU A 95 15.30 3.01 -7.75
N GLU A 96 16.43 3.67 -7.51
CA GLU A 96 17.75 3.08 -7.76
C GLU A 96 18.08 1.88 -6.84
N TYR A 97 17.38 1.78 -5.70
CA TYR A 97 17.54 0.71 -4.71
C TYR A 97 16.45 -0.36 -4.81
N VAL A 98 15.48 -0.19 -5.71
CA VAL A 98 14.42 -1.20 -5.93
C VAL A 98 14.94 -2.37 -6.75
N ASP A 99 14.78 -3.57 -6.23
CA ASP A 99 15.13 -4.81 -6.89
C ASP A 99 14.00 -5.27 -7.84
N PHE A 100 13.98 -4.70 -9.04
CA PHE A 100 12.97 -5.01 -10.06
C PHE A 100 12.99 -6.47 -10.52
N GLU A 101 14.15 -7.15 -10.48
CA GLU A 101 14.23 -8.57 -10.80
C GLU A 101 13.53 -9.41 -9.72
N SER A 102 13.67 -9.04 -8.45
CA SER A 102 12.94 -9.70 -7.38
C SER A 102 11.42 -9.51 -7.52
N ILE A 103 10.94 -8.33 -7.95
CA ILE A 103 9.51 -8.08 -8.21
C ILE A 103 9.00 -9.02 -9.30
N LYS A 104 9.74 -9.16 -10.39
CA LYS A 104 9.38 -10.04 -11.52
C LYS A 104 9.33 -11.52 -11.11
N ASN A 105 10.28 -11.93 -10.29
CA ASN A 105 10.39 -13.32 -9.84
C ASN A 105 9.47 -13.68 -8.67
N ASN A 106 8.97 -12.66 -7.93
CA ASN A 106 8.04 -12.80 -6.81
C ASN A 106 6.86 -11.83 -6.98
N PRO A 107 6.03 -11.98 -8.01
CA PRO A 107 4.99 -11.01 -8.31
C PRO A 107 3.96 -10.94 -7.17
N LYS A 108 3.78 -9.74 -6.64
CA LYS A 108 2.81 -9.40 -5.58
C LYS A 108 2.01 -8.19 -5.99
N TRP A 109 0.79 -8.09 -5.50
CA TRP A 109 0.04 -6.84 -5.61
C TRP A 109 0.75 -5.74 -4.84
N PHE A 110 1.03 -4.63 -5.51
CA PHE A 110 1.41 -3.38 -4.87
C PHE A 110 0.28 -2.38 -5.06
N GLN A 111 -0.17 -1.76 -3.98
CA GLN A 111 -1.25 -0.77 -4.01
C GLN A 111 -0.87 0.53 -3.30
N GLY A 112 -1.20 1.64 -3.94
CA GLY A 112 -1.06 2.99 -3.46
C GLY A 112 -1.51 3.98 -4.53
N PHE A 113 -1.50 5.27 -4.23
CA PHE A 113 -1.81 6.31 -5.20
C PHE A 113 -0.89 7.54 -5.02
N SER A 114 -1.11 8.61 -5.80
CA SER A 114 -0.30 9.83 -5.76
C SER A 114 1.16 9.53 -6.11
N ASP A 115 2.14 9.89 -5.29
CA ASP A 115 3.57 9.65 -5.51
C ASP A 115 3.91 8.17 -5.75
N ASN A 116 3.08 7.24 -5.28
CA ASN A 116 3.25 5.81 -5.55
C ASN A 116 3.17 5.45 -7.04
N THR A 117 2.65 6.33 -7.89
CA THR A 117 2.70 6.18 -9.35
C THR A 117 4.13 5.98 -9.82
N THR A 118 5.09 6.65 -9.18
CA THR A 118 6.52 6.56 -9.48
C THR A 118 7.07 5.13 -9.36
N LEU A 119 6.49 4.30 -8.47
CA LEU A 119 6.84 2.88 -8.32
C LEU A 119 5.90 1.97 -9.13
N ILE A 120 4.60 2.27 -9.18
CA ILE A 120 3.60 1.49 -9.95
C ILE A 120 4.00 1.45 -11.44
N TYR A 121 4.38 2.59 -11.99
CA TYR A 121 4.75 2.69 -13.41
C TYR A 121 5.88 1.73 -13.81
N PRO A 122 7.06 1.71 -13.15
CA PRO A 122 8.11 0.74 -13.50
C PRO A 122 7.77 -0.71 -13.11
N ILE A 123 6.97 -0.98 -12.08
CA ILE A 123 6.47 -2.34 -11.82
C ILE A 123 5.71 -2.85 -13.05
N VAL A 124 4.83 -2.06 -13.62
CA VAL A 124 4.05 -2.44 -14.79
C VAL A 124 4.92 -2.48 -16.06
N THR A 125 5.73 -1.46 -16.32
CA THR A 125 6.42 -1.31 -17.60
C THR A 125 7.74 -2.09 -17.71
N LYS A 126 8.47 -2.26 -16.60
CA LYS A 126 9.76 -2.99 -16.58
C LYS A 126 9.62 -4.44 -16.16
N CYS A 127 8.71 -4.73 -15.20
CA CYS A 127 8.55 -6.08 -14.66
C CYS A 127 7.41 -6.85 -15.34
N ASP A 128 6.55 -6.17 -16.09
CA ASP A 128 5.31 -6.74 -16.68
C ASP A 128 4.38 -7.35 -15.62
N VAL A 129 4.39 -6.80 -14.39
CA VAL A 129 3.57 -7.21 -13.24
C VAL A 129 2.45 -6.20 -13.03
N ALA A 130 1.23 -6.68 -12.84
CA ALA A 130 0.08 -5.84 -12.55
C ALA A 130 0.19 -5.23 -11.15
N ALA A 131 -0.19 -3.95 -11.03
CA ALA A 131 -0.25 -3.23 -9.76
C ALA A 131 -1.58 -2.44 -9.68
N VAL A 132 -1.93 -1.94 -8.51
CA VAL A 132 -3.19 -1.23 -8.27
C VAL A 132 -2.92 0.22 -7.90
N TYR A 133 -3.39 1.14 -8.74
CA TYR A 133 -3.51 2.54 -8.36
C TYR A 133 -4.80 2.70 -7.57
N GLY A 134 -4.71 2.72 -6.25
CA GLY A 134 -5.86 2.70 -5.35
C GLY A 134 -5.50 3.19 -3.95
N CYS A 135 -6.49 3.20 -3.06
CA CYS A 135 -6.35 3.75 -1.72
C CYS A 135 -5.14 3.19 -0.94
N HIS A 136 -4.59 4.02 -0.05
CA HIS A 136 -3.53 3.61 0.88
C HIS A 136 -4.10 2.72 1.98
N ILE A 137 -3.22 2.04 2.72
CA ILE A 137 -3.63 1.25 3.88
C ILE A 137 -4.42 2.08 4.91
N SER A 138 -4.11 3.38 5.05
CA SER A 138 -4.79 4.29 5.97
C SER A 138 -6.30 4.40 5.71
N ASP A 139 -6.74 4.24 4.48
CA ASP A 139 -8.15 4.36 4.12
C ASP A 139 -8.99 3.20 4.69
N PHE A 140 -8.35 2.05 4.90
CA PHE A 140 -8.95 0.90 5.58
C PHE A 140 -9.06 1.07 7.10
N GLY A 141 -8.55 2.19 7.65
CA GLY A 141 -8.69 2.54 9.07
C GLY A 141 -10.02 3.21 9.42
N MET A 142 -10.85 3.53 8.43
CA MET A 142 -12.18 4.09 8.67
C MET A 142 -13.18 3.04 9.17
N LYS A 143 -14.24 3.52 9.81
CA LYS A 143 -15.33 2.66 10.29
C LYS A 143 -16.68 3.39 10.18
N PRO A 144 -17.69 2.83 9.48
CA PRO A 144 -17.60 1.62 8.62
C PRO A 144 -16.79 1.86 7.36
N TRP A 145 -16.33 0.78 6.71
CA TRP A 145 -15.77 0.89 5.37
C TRP A 145 -16.85 1.33 4.39
N GLN A 146 -16.53 2.34 3.62
CA GLN A 146 -17.36 2.75 2.51
C GLN A 146 -17.14 1.83 1.31
N LYS A 147 -18.10 1.81 0.39
CA LYS A 147 -18.07 0.94 -0.80
C LYS A 147 -16.77 1.00 -1.61
N PRO A 148 -16.15 2.18 -1.86
CA PRO A 148 -14.86 2.25 -2.55
C PRO A 148 -13.74 1.47 -1.85
N VAL A 149 -13.69 1.50 -0.52
CA VAL A 149 -12.69 0.78 0.28
C VAL A 149 -12.93 -0.72 0.26
N GLU A 150 -14.20 -1.14 0.38
CA GLU A 150 -14.57 -2.56 0.25
C GLU A 150 -14.24 -3.09 -1.14
N ASN A 151 -14.55 -2.33 -2.19
CA ASN A 151 -14.23 -2.71 -3.56
C ASN A 151 -12.72 -2.80 -3.80
N ALA A 152 -11.92 -1.91 -3.19
CA ALA A 152 -10.46 -1.96 -3.31
C ALA A 152 -9.89 -3.28 -2.75
N LEU A 153 -10.39 -3.76 -1.61
CA LEU A 153 -10.04 -5.09 -1.11
C LEU A 153 -10.57 -6.18 -2.04
N GLY A 154 -11.82 -6.07 -2.50
CA GLY A 154 -12.44 -7.04 -3.40
C GLY A 154 -11.70 -7.21 -4.74
N VAL A 155 -11.03 -6.17 -5.24
CA VAL A 155 -10.14 -6.27 -6.42
C VAL A 155 -8.96 -7.18 -6.12
N LEU A 156 -8.32 -6.99 -4.96
CA LEU A 156 -7.17 -7.80 -4.54
C LEU A 156 -7.56 -9.26 -4.23
N GLU A 157 -8.76 -9.48 -3.70
CA GLU A 157 -9.33 -10.81 -3.46
C GLU A 157 -9.89 -11.45 -4.75
N GLY A 158 -10.00 -10.68 -5.83
CA GLY A 158 -10.58 -11.13 -7.09
C GLY A 158 -12.09 -11.31 -7.07
N THR A 159 -12.79 -10.80 -6.07
CA THR A 159 -14.26 -10.82 -5.95
C THR A 159 -14.91 -9.68 -6.72
N VAL A 160 -14.21 -8.53 -6.88
CA VAL A 160 -14.62 -7.40 -7.70
C VAL A 160 -13.85 -7.43 -9.02
N LYS A 161 -14.56 -7.64 -10.13
CA LYS A 161 -14.00 -7.72 -11.50
C LYS A 161 -14.19 -6.45 -12.31
N LYS A 162 -15.15 -5.62 -11.93
CA LYS A 162 -15.48 -4.36 -12.59
C LYS A 162 -15.73 -3.32 -11.54
N GLN A 163 -15.04 -2.18 -11.66
CA GLN A 163 -15.30 -0.99 -10.89
C GLN A 163 -16.14 -0.03 -11.71
N GLU A 164 -17.23 0.44 -11.14
CA GLU A 164 -18.09 1.49 -11.71
C GLU A 164 -17.95 2.78 -10.88
N SER A 165 -18.43 3.89 -11.41
CA SER A 165 -18.51 5.15 -10.68
C SER A 165 -19.46 5.03 -9.50
N PHE A 166 -19.30 5.93 -8.53
CA PHE A 166 -20.19 6.03 -7.38
C PHE A 166 -21.16 7.20 -7.56
N ASP A 167 -22.38 7.07 -7.01
CA ASP A 167 -23.41 8.09 -7.09
C ASP A 167 -23.11 9.31 -6.22
N PHE A 168 -22.21 9.14 -5.24
CA PHE A 168 -21.85 10.18 -4.29
C PHE A 168 -20.35 10.44 -4.32
N TYR A 169 -19.98 11.69 -4.03
CA TYR A 169 -18.60 12.11 -3.83
C TYR A 169 -18.52 13.02 -2.60
N GLU A 170 -17.36 13.12 -2.00
CA GLU A 170 -17.10 14.02 -0.88
C GLU A 170 -16.62 15.37 -1.43
N SER A 171 -17.33 16.45 -1.08
CA SER A 171 -17.02 17.80 -1.56
C SER A 171 -15.94 18.48 -0.73
N ASP A 172 -15.75 18.07 0.52
CA ASP A 172 -14.83 18.67 1.48
C ASP A 172 -13.91 17.63 2.10
N ARG A 173 -12.69 18.06 2.44
CA ARG A 173 -11.79 17.25 3.26
C ARG A 173 -12.21 17.34 4.72
N HIS A 174 -12.99 16.39 5.17
CA HIS A 174 -13.25 16.23 6.59
C HIS A 174 -12.04 15.56 7.30
N GLU A 175 -11.70 16.06 8.51
CA GLU A 175 -10.82 15.29 9.38
C GLU A 175 -11.56 14.01 9.77
N TYR A 176 -11.03 12.90 9.31
CA TYR A 176 -11.67 11.61 9.52
C TYR A 176 -11.66 11.24 11.00
N VAL A 177 -12.84 11.22 11.58
CA VAL A 177 -13.05 10.67 12.91
C VAL A 177 -13.02 9.14 12.80
N THR A 178 -12.15 8.53 13.54
CA THR A 178 -12.01 7.07 13.66
C THR A 178 -13.04 6.52 14.64
#